data_999944614477813a19bfbd005a8f0487
#
_entry.id   999944614477813a19bfbd005a8f0487
#
_cell.length_a   1.000
_cell.length_b   1.000
_cell.length_c   1.000
_cell.angle_alpha   90.00
_cell.angle_beta   90.00
_cell.angle_gamma   90.00
#
_symmetry.space_group_name_H-M   'P 1'
#
loop_
_entity.id
_entity.type
_entity.pdbx_description
1 polymer ?
#
loop_
_entity_poly.entity_id
_entity_poly.type
_entity_poly.pdbx_seq_one_letter_code
_entity_poly.pdbx_strand_id
1 'polypeptide(L)'
;MPHFDFFIDIDGVLYDGNLPIEGGPETIRFIRSIGGRILLVTNTTRMSVRRVEEQLATFGYDIPSEEIFSVSQATVVYVTRHHGTARCFLITDDSVEDMFRQAGHTVIQDASPRDVDVVVIGVSKWPDFGQLDAAWHLIEGGAEAIAMHRDPTFPDGGIMRLGLGGIVAALESVTDIPITTIGKPNAGFFQLALAKSGFDPQHTIMIGDSLEADIRGARSVGLKTLFVRSGTNANAPTPVDSDWELPSIGALPKWYRETFQS
;
A
#
# COMPACT_ATOMS: atom_id res chain seq x y z
N MET A 1 21.02 1.06 -23.23
CA MET A 1 20.96 0.71 -21.79
C MET A 1 19.54 0.30 -21.47
N PRO A 2 19.31 -0.72 -20.66
CA PRO A 2 17.95 -0.99 -20.21
C PRO A 2 17.43 0.21 -19.43
N HIS A 3 16.26 0.69 -19.80
CA HIS A 3 15.55 1.78 -19.12
C HIS A 3 14.52 1.12 -18.19
N PHE A 4 14.61 1.38 -16.89
CA PHE A 4 13.65 0.88 -15.91
C PHE A 4 12.84 2.02 -15.30
N ASP A 5 11.55 1.75 -15.10
CA ASP A 5 10.68 2.50 -14.21
C ASP A 5 10.68 1.85 -12.82
N PHE A 6 10.25 2.56 -11.80
CA PHE A 6 10.37 2.10 -10.42
C PHE A 6 9.05 2.23 -9.67
N PHE A 7 8.56 1.12 -9.14
CA PHE A 7 7.64 1.13 -8.02
C PHE A 7 8.45 1.06 -6.74
N ILE A 8 8.17 1.93 -5.80
CA ILE A 8 8.95 2.03 -4.55
C ILE A 8 7.97 2.03 -3.38
N ASP A 9 8.16 1.10 -2.44
CA ASP A 9 7.45 1.17 -1.17
C ASP A 9 7.95 2.36 -0.33
N ILE A 10 7.18 2.75 0.65
CA ILE A 10 7.44 3.96 1.45
C ILE A 10 8.03 3.58 2.82
N ASP A 11 7.22 2.89 3.65
CA ASP A 11 7.60 2.54 5.02
C ASP A 11 8.70 1.47 5.00
N GLY A 12 9.82 1.72 5.70
CA GLY A 12 10.98 0.82 5.70
C GLY A 12 11.90 0.96 4.48
N VAL A 13 11.50 1.69 3.44
CA VAL A 13 12.28 1.90 2.21
C VAL A 13 12.74 3.35 2.08
N LEU A 14 11.85 4.32 2.20
CA LEU A 14 12.19 5.75 2.13
C LEU A 14 12.42 6.35 3.52
N TYR A 15 11.68 5.89 4.50
CA TYR A 15 11.88 6.25 5.90
C TYR A 15 11.50 5.08 6.82
N ASP A 16 12.00 5.09 8.06
CA ASP A 16 11.59 4.20 9.14
C ASP A 16 11.13 5.06 10.33
N GLY A 17 9.85 4.97 10.67
CA GLY A 17 9.23 5.83 11.67
C GLY A 17 9.33 7.32 11.30
N ASN A 18 10.17 8.07 12.02
CA ASN A 18 10.38 9.50 11.79
C ASN A 18 11.78 9.83 11.22
N LEU A 19 12.48 8.85 10.69
CA LEU A 19 13.83 9.01 10.18
C LEU A 19 13.90 8.65 8.69
N PRO A 20 14.43 9.51 7.81
CA PRO A 20 14.67 9.16 6.42
C PRO A 20 15.77 8.09 6.32
N ILE A 21 15.63 7.20 5.36
CA ILE A 21 16.68 6.24 5.00
C ILE A 21 17.83 7.00 4.33
N GLU A 22 19.05 6.79 4.83
CA GLU A 22 20.25 7.44 4.31
C GLU A 22 20.44 7.18 2.81
N GLY A 23 20.72 8.24 2.04
CA GLY A 23 20.88 8.19 0.58
C GLY A 23 19.58 8.06 -0.21
N GLY A 24 18.41 8.02 0.47
CA GLY A 24 17.11 7.91 -0.20
C GLY A 24 16.78 9.10 -1.11
N PRO A 25 16.84 10.35 -0.65
CA PRO A 25 16.58 11.52 -1.52
C PRO A 25 17.55 11.60 -2.70
N GLU A 26 18.84 11.24 -2.51
CA GLU A 26 19.84 11.13 -3.58
C GLU A 26 19.45 10.08 -4.61
N THR A 27 18.90 8.96 -4.16
CA THR A 27 18.45 7.88 -5.05
C THR A 27 17.28 8.31 -5.90
N ILE A 28 16.29 9.02 -5.37
CA ILE A 28 15.19 9.58 -6.16
C ILE A 28 15.73 10.52 -7.26
N ARG A 29 16.65 11.43 -6.91
CA ARG A 29 17.30 12.31 -7.90
C ARG A 29 18.09 11.51 -8.95
N PHE A 30 18.80 10.45 -8.51
CA PHE A 30 19.53 9.59 -9.42
C PHE A 30 18.60 8.88 -10.42
N ILE A 31 17.51 8.26 -9.95
CA ILE A 31 16.53 7.60 -10.83
C ILE A 31 16.03 8.57 -11.91
N ARG A 32 15.63 9.78 -11.51
CA ARG A 32 15.20 10.80 -12.46
C ARG A 32 16.31 11.23 -13.43
N SER A 33 17.56 11.31 -12.97
CA SER A 33 18.70 11.70 -13.81
C SER A 33 19.04 10.69 -14.91
N ILE A 34 18.65 9.42 -14.73
CA ILE A 34 18.81 8.36 -15.75
C ILE A 34 17.55 8.17 -16.59
N GLY A 35 16.55 9.04 -16.43
CA GLY A 35 15.28 9.01 -17.16
C GLY A 35 14.23 8.04 -16.58
N GLY A 36 14.49 7.38 -15.45
CA GLY A 36 13.54 6.48 -14.79
C GLY A 36 12.36 7.27 -14.20
N ARG A 37 11.15 6.74 -14.40
CA ARG A 37 9.93 7.27 -13.77
C ARG A 37 9.70 6.54 -12.45
N ILE A 38 8.99 7.19 -11.54
CA ILE A 38 8.72 6.68 -10.19
C ILE A 38 7.22 6.66 -9.94
N LEU A 39 6.74 5.60 -9.28
CA LEU A 39 5.48 5.58 -8.57
C LEU A 39 5.69 4.98 -7.19
N LEU A 40 5.42 5.74 -6.14
CA LEU A 40 5.38 5.19 -4.79
C LEU A 40 4.12 4.35 -4.61
N VAL A 41 4.25 3.17 -4.02
CA VAL A 41 3.14 2.21 -3.84
C VAL A 41 3.06 1.76 -2.38
N THR A 42 1.98 2.10 -1.67
CA THR A 42 1.90 1.91 -0.22
C THR A 42 0.59 1.29 0.26
N ASN A 43 0.70 0.44 1.29
CA ASN A 43 -0.44 -0.08 2.06
C ASN A 43 -0.90 0.87 3.18
N THR A 44 -0.29 2.06 3.32
CA THR A 44 -0.70 2.98 4.40
C THR A 44 -2.15 3.40 4.24
N THR A 45 -2.91 3.26 5.33
CA THR A 45 -4.32 3.67 5.46
C THR A 45 -4.48 4.86 6.39
N ARG A 46 -3.38 5.30 7.03
CA ARG A 46 -3.40 6.28 8.13
C ARG A 46 -3.19 7.73 7.68
N MET A 47 -2.86 7.93 6.42
CA MET A 47 -2.56 9.25 5.88
C MET A 47 -3.15 9.40 4.47
N SER A 48 -3.69 10.59 4.20
CA SER A 48 -4.00 10.97 2.82
C SER A 48 -2.71 11.07 1.98
N VAL A 49 -2.83 10.90 0.67
CA VAL A 49 -1.69 11.04 -0.27
C VAL A 49 -0.97 12.38 -0.08
N ARG A 50 -1.73 13.45 0.13
CA ARG A 50 -1.17 14.79 0.41
C ARG A 50 -0.32 14.82 1.69
N ARG A 51 -0.77 14.17 2.76
CA ARG A 51 0.04 14.09 4.00
C ARG A 51 1.29 13.25 3.81
N VAL A 52 1.22 12.20 2.99
CA VAL A 52 2.42 11.41 2.61
C VAL A 52 3.41 12.29 1.85
N GLU A 53 2.96 13.07 0.87
CA GLU A 53 3.79 14.05 0.15
C GLU A 53 4.44 15.06 1.10
N GLU A 54 3.65 15.70 1.98
CA GLU A 54 4.12 16.65 2.97
C GLU A 54 5.18 16.04 3.91
N GLN A 55 4.98 14.81 4.38
CA GLN A 55 5.93 14.09 5.22
C GLN A 55 7.22 13.77 4.46
N LEU A 56 7.12 13.25 3.25
CA LEU A 56 8.28 12.98 2.40
C LEU A 56 9.10 14.25 2.13
N ALA A 57 8.44 15.38 1.91
CA ALA A 57 9.10 16.66 1.73
C ALA A 57 9.93 17.08 2.97
N THR A 58 9.46 16.80 4.21
CA THR A 58 10.24 17.05 5.43
C THR A 58 11.53 16.23 5.51
N PHE A 59 11.57 15.07 4.84
CA PHE A 59 12.74 14.19 4.74
C PHE A 59 13.62 14.48 3.52
N GLY A 60 13.30 15.53 2.74
CA GLY A 60 14.08 15.94 1.57
C GLY A 60 13.75 15.19 0.28
N TYR A 61 12.67 14.43 0.24
CA TYR A 61 12.16 13.83 -0.97
C TYR A 61 11.29 14.82 -1.75
N ASP A 62 11.53 14.93 -3.05
CA ASP A 62 10.70 15.70 -3.98
C ASP A 62 9.82 14.73 -4.79
N ILE A 63 8.68 14.35 -4.21
CA ILE A 63 7.70 13.41 -4.78
C ILE A 63 6.32 14.07 -4.73
N PRO A 64 5.75 14.45 -5.88
CA PRO A 64 4.40 15.01 -5.92
C PRO A 64 3.32 13.93 -5.72
N SER A 65 2.14 14.34 -5.28
CA SER A 65 1.00 13.44 -4.99
C SER A 65 0.63 12.53 -6.17
N GLU A 66 0.84 12.96 -7.41
CA GLU A 66 0.56 12.18 -8.61
C GLU A 66 1.45 10.95 -8.75
N GLU A 67 2.65 11.01 -8.19
CA GLU A 67 3.62 9.89 -8.11
C GLU A 67 3.39 9.00 -6.90
N ILE A 68 2.25 9.10 -6.21
CA ILE A 68 1.90 8.25 -5.07
C ILE A 68 0.62 7.48 -5.41
N PHE A 69 0.63 6.17 -5.14
CA PHE A 69 -0.51 5.29 -5.25
C PHE A 69 -0.70 4.52 -3.95
N SER A 70 -1.76 4.85 -3.23
CA SER A 70 -2.10 4.23 -1.94
C SER A 70 -3.15 3.14 -2.09
N VAL A 71 -3.19 2.24 -1.11
CA VAL A 71 -4.25 1.24 -1.01
C VAL A 71 -5.64 1.87 -0.89
N SER A 72 -5.76 3.06 -0.29
CA SER A 72 -7.03 3.78 -0.22
C SER A 72 -7.54 4.16 -1.62
N GLN A 73 -6.66 4.68 -2.50
CA GLN A 73 -7.01 4.94 -3.90
C GLN A 73 -7.40 3.66 -4.64
N ALA A 74 -6.63 2.58 -4.44
CA ALA A 74 -6.93 1.28 -5.06
C ALA A 74 -8.31 0.75 -4.61
N THR A 75 -8.67 0.91 -3.34
CA THR A 75 -9.96 0.48 -2.80
C THR A 75 -11.12 1.27 -3.40
N VAL A 76 -11.00 2.59 -3.51
CA VAL A 76 -12.02 3.42 -4.19
C VAL A 76 -12.21 2.98 -5.64
N VAL A 77 -11.11 2.74 -6.38
CA VAL A 77 -11.18 2.26 -7.77
C VAL A 77 -11.84 0.88 -7.84
N TYR A 78 -11.50 -0.03 -6.93
CA TYR A 78 -12.11 -1.35 -6.85
C TYR A 78 -13.62 -1.24 -6.66
N VAL A 79 -14.08 -0.52 -5.63
CA VAL A 79 -15.51 -0.35 -5.33
C VAL A 79 -16.26 0.28 -6.50
N THR A 80 -15.70 1.35 -7.09
CA THR A 80 -16.31 1.99 -8.26
C THR A 80 -16.47 1.04 -9.46
N ARG A 81 -15.48 0.19 -9.72
CA ARG A 81 -15.52 -0.76 -10.85
C ARG A 81 -16.52 -1.89 -10.63
N HIS A 82 -16.70 -2.37 -9.40
CA HIS A 82 -17.52 -3.53 -9.10
C HIS A 82 -18.98 -3.18 -8.75
N HIS A 83 -19.19 -2.01 -8.16
CA HIS A 83 -20.51 -1.58 -7.67
C HIS A 83 -21.06 -0.34 -8.39
N GLY A 84 -20.26 0.36 -9.21
CA GLY A 84 -20.66 1.68 -9.70
C GLY A 84 -20.75 2.67 -8.53
N THR A 85 -21.91 3.29 -8.33
CA THR A 85 -22.20 4.07 -7.12
C THR A 85 -22.67 3.15 -6.01
N ALA A 86 -21.97 3.14 -4.87
CA ALA A 86 -22.23 2.27 -3.73
C ALA A 86 -22.55 3.06 -2.46
N ARG A 87 -23.29 2.43 -1.57
CA ARG A 87 -23.50 2.85 -0.18
C ARG A 87 -22.50 2.12 0.69
N CYS A 88 -21.54 2.84 1.24
CA CYS A 88 -20.36 2.29 1.91
C CYS A 88 -20.37 2.60 3.40
N PHE A 89 -20.21 1.58 4.23
CA PHE A 89 -19.87 1.73 5.64
C PHE A 89 -18.36 1.61 5.78
N LEU A 90 -17.73 2.66 6.30
CA LEU A 90 -16.28 2.77 6.30
C LEU A 90 -15.73 2.79 7.74
N ILE A 91 -14.83 1.86 8.04
CA ILE A 91 -13.98 1.91 9.25
C ILE A 91 -12.61 2.41 8.80
N THR A 92 -12.51 3.72 8.57
CA THR A 92 -11.34 4.36 7.96
C THR A 92 -11.07 5.73 8.57
N ASP A 93 -10.04 6.42 8.08
CA ASP A 93 -9.79 7.83 8.36
C ASP A 93 -10.74 8.72 7.57
N ASP A 94 -11.05 9.91 8.10
CA ASP A 94 -11.94 10.90 7.46
C ASP A 94 -11.47 11.24 6.02
N SER A 95 -10.17 11.28 5.80
CA SER A 95 -9.62 11.57 4.47
C SER A 95 -9.94 10.48 3.43
N VAL A 96 -10.11 9.24 3.87
CA VAL A 96 -10.54 8.13 3.00
C VAL A 96 -12.03 8.23 2.73
N GLU A 97 -12.83 8.58 3.73
CA GLU A 97 -14.27 8.86 3.52
C GLU A 97 -14.48 9.93 2.46
N ASP A 98 -13.69 11.01 2.51
CA ASP A 98 -13.77 12.09 1.51
C ASP A 98 -13.42 11.60 0.10
N MET A 99 -12.46 10.68 -0.04
CA MET A 99 -12.14 10.07 -1.34
C MET A 99 -13.34 9.26 -1.88
N PHE A 100 -14.05 8.51 -1.03
CA PHE A 100 -15.25 7.78 -1.43
C PHE A 100 -16.38 8.73 -1.85
N ARG A 101 -16.63 9.81 -1.09
CA ARG A 101 -17.62 10.85 -1.44
C ARG A 101 -17.27 11.53 -2.77
N GLN A 102 -16.01 11.88 -3.00
CA GLN A 102 -15.54 12.49 -4.24
C GLN A 102 -15.70 11.55 -5.46
N ALA A 103 -15.59 10.23 -5.25
CA ALA A 103 -15.83 9.23 -6.28
C ALA A 103 -17.34 8.97 -6.54
N GLY A 104 -18.24 9.65 -5.82
CA GLY A 104 -19.69 9.54 -5.99
C GLY A 104 -20.37 8.48 -5.13
N HIS A 105 -19.64 7.87 -4.18
CA HIS A 105 -20.22 6.92 -3.24
C HIS A 105 -20.92 7.63 -2.07
N THR A 106 -21.91 6.97 -1.47
CA THR A 106 -22.58 7.46 -0.26
C THR A 106 -21.92 6.79 0.96
N VAL A 107 -21.33 7.61 1.84
CA VAL A 107 -20.76 7.12 3.10
C VAL A 107 -21.85 7.11 4.16
N ILE A 108 -22.08 5.94 4.76
CA ILE A 108 -23.12 5.67 5.77
C ILE A 108 -22.44 5.52 7.13
N GLN A 109 -22.94 6.26 8.13
CA GLN A 109 -22.44 6.21 9.51
C GLN A 109 -23.34 5.35 10.40
N ASP A 110 -24.66 5.53 10.28
CA ASP A 110 -25.69 4.79 11.01
C ASP A 110 -26.49 3.98 10.01
N ALA A 111 -26.21 2.67 9.91
CA ALA A 111 -26.79 1.83 8.88
C ALA A 111 -27.59 0.65 9.46
N SER A 112 -28.76 0.39 8.88
CA SER A 112 -29.39 -0.92 8.99
C SER A 112 -28.77 -1.89 7.98
N PRO A 113 -28.80 -3.22 8.23
CA PRO A 113 -28.15 -4.23 7.36
C PRO A 113 -28.58 -4.23 5.89
N ARG A 114 -29.70 -3.59 5.56
CA ARG A 114 -30.22 -3.55 4.16
C ARG A 114 -29.80 -2.30 3.38
N ASP A 115 -29.09 -1.39 4.03
CA ASP A 115 -28.81 -0.06 3.48
C ASP A 115 -27.35 0.14 3.08
N VAL A 116 -26.53 -0.92 3.09
CA VAL A 116 -25.09 -0.87 2.78
C VAL A 116 -24.75 -1.93 1.75
N ASP A 117 -24.05 -1.50 0.70
CA ASP A 117 -23.54 -2.39 -0.36
C ASP A 117 -22.16 -2.94 -0.01
N VAL A 118 -21.33 -2.12 0.65
CA VAL A 118 -19.92 -2.43 0.92
C VAL A 118 -19.51 -1.98 2.32
N VAL A 119 -18.83 -2.85 3.06
CA VAL A 119 -18.12 -2.54 4.31
C VAL A 119 -16.63 -2.49 3.99
N VAL A 120 -15.98 -1.34 4.22
CA VAL A 120 -14.55 -1.16 4.00
C VAL A 120 -13.81 -1.03 5.33
N ILE A 121 -12.80 -1.85 5.51
CA ILE A 121 -11.96 -1.90 6.70
C ILE A 121 -10.55 -1.43 6.34
N GLY A 122 -10.18 -0.24 6.83
CA GLY A 122 -8.90 0.40 6.55
C GLY A 122 -8.48 1.31 7.70
N VAL A 123 -8.26 0.74 8.87
CA VAL A 123 -8.13 1.41 10.15
C VAL A 123 -6.97 2.42 10.18
N SER A 124 -7.27 3.66 10.52
CA SER A 124 -6.29 4.67 10.93
C SER A 124 -6.28 4.88 12.45
N LYS A 125 -7.44 4.75 13.08
CA LYS A 125 -7.65 4.70 14.52
C LYS A 125 -8.25 3.34 14.88
N TRP A 126 -8.06 2.89 16.12
CA TRP A 126 -8.70 1.68 16.59
C TRP A 126 -10.22 1.85 16.51
N PRO A 127 -10.95 0.98 15.81
CA PRO A 127 -12.40 1.00 15.84
C PRO A 127 -12.87 0.69 17.25
N ASP A 128 -13.95 1.33 17.67
CA ASP A 128 -14.64 0.91 18.88
C ASP A 128 -15.42 -0.40 18.62
N PHE A 129 -15.83 -1.04 19.70
CA PHE A 129 -16.55 -2.31 19.60
C PHE A 129 -17.88 -2.16 18.84
N GLY A 130 -18.56 -1.00 18.95
CA GLY A 130 -19.80 -0.74 18.25
C GLY A 130 -19.63 -0.67 16.73
N GLN A 131 -18.53 -0.10 16.27
CA GLN A 131 -18.22 -0.08 14.82
C GLN A 131 -17.95 -1.49 14.28
N LEU A 132 -17.26 -2.36 15.05
CA LEU A 132 -17.01 -3.75 14.65
C LEU A 132 -18.29 -4.58 14.65
N ASP A 133 -19.14 -4.39 15.66
CA ASP A 133 -20.44 -5.05 15.76
C ASP A 133 -21.37 -4.65 14.60
N ALA A 134 -21.40 -3.36 14.26
CA ALA A 134 -22.13 -2.86 13.10
C ALA A 134 -21.60 -3.46 11.80
N ALA A 135 -20.28 -3.49 11.61
CA ALA A 135 -19.66 -4.12 10.44
C ALA A 135 -20.03 -5.59 10.32
N TRP A 136 -19.97 -6.34 11.41
CA TRP A 136 -20.39 -7.74 11.43
C TRP A 136 -21.83 -7.91 10.95
N HIS A 137 -22.78 -7.19 11.52
CA HIS A 137 -24.19 -7.27 11.12
C HIS A 137 -24.45 -6.85 9.66
N LEU A 138 -23.71 -5.86 9.15
CA LEU A 138 -23.79 -5.44 7.76
C LEU A 138 -23.27 -6.53 6.80
N ILE A 139 -22.17 -7.19 7.15
CA ILE A 139 -21.59 -8.30 6.38
C ILE A 139 -22.56 -9.50 6.37
N GLU A 140 -23.09 -9.89 7.54
CA GLU A 140 -24.14 -10.92 7.64
C GLU A 140 -25.41 -10.55 6.85
N GLY A 141 -25.71 -9.26 6.74
CA GLY A 141 -26.81 -8.72 5.93
C GLY A 141 -26.57 -8.75 4.42
N GLY A 142 -25.39 -9.16 3.97
CA GLY A 142 -25.04 -9.33 2.56
C GLY A 142 -24.19 -8.22 1.95
N ALA A 143 -23.68 -7.25 2.74
CA ALA A 143 -22.72 -6.28 2.24
C ALA A 143 -21.38 -6.96 1.91
N GLU A 144 -20.75 -6.58 0.77
CA GLU A 144 -19.41 -7.07 0.47
C GLU A 144 -18.41 -6.50 1.49
N ALA A 145 -17.60 -7.39 2.08
CA ALA A 145 -16.56 -7.00 3.01
C ALA A 145 -15.21 -6.83 2.31
N ILE A 146 -14.60 -5.65 2.45
CA ILE A 146 -13.32 -5.29 1.84
C ILE A 146 -12.35 -4.82 2.92
N ALA A 147 -11.17 -5.45 2.99
CA ALA A 147 -10.03 -4.99 3.78
C ALA A 147 -9.01 -4.31 2.87
N MET A 148 -8.52 -3.15 3.28
CA MET A 148 -7.49 -2.46 2.51
C MET A 148 -6.18 -3.27 2.47
N HIS A 149 -5.78 -3.90 3.58
CA HIS A 149 -4.65 -4.83 3.65
C HIS A 149 -4.83 -5.83 4.80
N ARG A 150 -3.89 -6.77 4.97
CA ARG A 150 -3.94 -7.80 6.03
C ARG A 150 -2.68 -7.87 6.88
N ASP A 151 -1.90 -6.79 6.93
CA ASP A 151 -0.68 -6.79 7.73
C ASP A 151 -1.04 -7.06 9.21
N PRO A 152 -0.46 -8.10 9.83
CA PRO A 152 -0.87 -8.51 11.18
C PRO A 152 -0.41 -7.52 12.24
N THR A 153 0.69 -6.83 11.97
CA THR A 153 1.30 -5.83 12.86
C THR A 153 1.88 -4.68 12.03
N PHE A 154 2.12 -3.54 12.70
CA PHE A 154 2.85 -2.42 12.12
C PHE A 154 3.75 -1.76 13.18
N PRO A 155 4.87 -1.15 12.79
CA PRO A 155 5.72 -0.40 13.72
C PRO A 155 5.11 0.98 14.02
N ASP A 156 5.14 1.37 15.30
CA ASP A 156 4.69 2.67 15.77
C ASP A 156 5.53 3.13 16.97
N GLY A 157 6.38 4.14 16.79
CA GLY A 157 7.26 4.67 17.84
C GLY A 157 8.23 3.64 18.43
N GLY A 158 8.73 2.69 17.62
CA GLY A 158 9.62 1.61 18.07
C GLY A 158 8.93 0.44 18.75
N ILE A 159 7.58 0.43 18.78
CA ILE A 159 6.77 -0.65 19.35
C ILE A 159 5.94 -1.28 18.22
N MET A 160 5.90 -2.62 18.16
CA MET A 160 4.99 -3.32 17.26
C MET A 160 3.56 -3.24 17.78
N ARG A 161 2.65 -2.75 16.92
CA ARG A 161 1.21 -2.66 17.20
C ARG A 161 0.45 -3.73 16.42
N LEU A 162 -0.73 -4.08 16.91
CA LEU A 162 -1.67 -4.93 16.17
C LEU A 162 -2.08 -4.23 14.88
N GLY A 163 -1.98 -4.92 13.76
CA GLY A 163 -2.36 -4.39 12.45
C GLY A 163 -3.80 -4.70 12.06
N LEU A 164 -4.21 -4.21 10.91
CA LEU A 164 -5.54 -4.42 10.32
C LEU A 164 -5.87 -5.91 10.17
N GLY A 165 -4.88 -6.74 9.89
CA GLY A 165 -5.06 -8.21 9.75
C GLY A 165 -5.71 -8.88 10.96
N GLY A 166 -5.45 -8.40 12.17
CA GLY A 166 -6.10 -8.91 13.39
C GLY A 166 -7.59 -8.60 13.44
N ILE A 167 -8.01 -7.42 12.99
CA ILE A 167 -9.43 -7.02 12.92
C ILE A 167 -10.14 -7.82 11.83
N VAL A 168 -9.51 -7.96 10.67
CA VAL A 168 -10.03 -8.77 9.55
C VAL A 168 -10.25 -10.21 9.99
N ALA A 169 -9.26 -10.82 10.66
CA ALA A 169 -9.38 -12.18 11.19
C ALA A 169 -10.51 -12.33 12.21
N ALA A 170 -10.70 -11.33 13.09
CA ALA A 170 -11.81 -11.32 14.05
C ALA A 170 -13.17 -11.30 13.34
N LEU A 171 -13.38 -10.46 12.34
CA LEU A 171 -14.61 -10.40 11.57
C LEU A 171 -14.85 -11.69 10.76
N GLU A 172 -13.82 -12.22 10.10
CA GLU A 172 -13.93 -13.51 9.38
C GLU A 172 -14.31 -14.68 10.32
N SER A 173 -13.81 -14.66 11.56
CA SER A 173 -14.10 -15.74 12.52
C SER A 173 -15.56 -15.78 12.99
N VAL A 174 -16.30 -14.68 12.87
CA VAL A 174 -17.71 -14.59 13.29
C VAL A 174 -18.69 -14.60 12.12
N THR A 175 -18.23 -14.27 10.90
CA THR A 175 -19.09 -14.24 9.70
C THR A 175 -18.99 -15.50 8.85
N ASP A 176 -17.92 -16.28 8.96
CA ASP A 176 -17.54 -17.34 8.00
C ASP A 176 -17.48 -16.84 6.52
N ILE A 177 -17.42 -15.53 6.31
CA ILE A 177 -17.38 -14.89 4.99
C ILE A 177 -15.96 -14.41 4.74
N PRO A 178 -15.30 -14.81 3.64
CA PRO A 178 -13.98 -14.32 3.30
C PRO A 178 -14.04 -12.83 2.95
N ILE A 179 -13.14 -12.04 3.53
CA ILE A 179 -13.03 -10.60 3.29
C ILE A 179 -12.07 -10.34 2.13
N THR A 180 -12.53 -9.64 1.10
CA THR A 180 -11.72 -9.26 -0.06
C THR A 180 -10.59 -8.33 0.36
N THR A 181 -9.34 -8.64 -0.01
CA THR A 181 -8.18 -7.79 0.28
C THR A 181 -7.72 -7.06 -0.96
N ILE A 182 -7.47 -5.76 -0.87
CA ILE A 182 -7.10 -4.91 -2.02
C ILE A 182 -5.60 -4.69 -2.13
N GLY A 183 -4.94 -4.27 -1.05
CA GLY A 183 -3.53 -3.87 -1.05
C GLY A 183 -2.53 -5.00 -1.31
N LYS A 184 -1.27 -4.63 -1.34
CA LYS A 184 -0.15 -5.58 -1.44
C LYS A 184 -0.30 -6.71 -0.41
N PRO A 185 -0.06 -7.99 -0.74
CA PRO A 185 0.54 -8.51 -1.99
C PRO A 185 -0.46 -8.80 -3.11
N ASN A 186 -1.70 -8.34 -3.06
CA ASN A 186 -2.71 -8.67 -4.05
C ASN A 186 -2.29 -8.19 -5.46
N ALA A 187 -2.35 -9.10 -6.44
CA ALA A 187 -2.02 -8.80 -7.83
C ALA A 187 -2.84 -7.63 -8.41
N GLY A 188 -4.11 -7.51 -8.01
CA GLY A 188 -5.00 -6.43 -8.42
C GLY A 188 -4.48 -5.04 -8.05
N PHE A 189 -3.82 -4.90 -6.89
CA PHE A 189 -3.19 -3.65 -6.49
C PHE A 189 -2.08 -3.23 -7.48
N PHE A 190 -1.17 -4.15 -7.81
CA PHE A 190 -0.09 -3.87 -8.76
C PHE A 190 -0.60 -3.63 -10.18
N GLN A 191 -1.65 -4.34 -10.60
CA GLN A 191 -2.31 -4.10 -11.89
C GLN A 191 -2.93 -2.69 -11.96
N LEU A 192 -3.55 -2.21 -10.88
CA LEU A 192 -4.06 -0.84 -10.78
C LEU A 192 -2.93 0.20 -10.79
N ALA A 193 -1.81 -0.07 -10.09
CA ALA A 193 -0.63 0.79 -10.11
C ALA A 193 -0.01 0.88 -11.52
N LEU A 194 0.09 -0.25 -12.24
CA LEU A 194 0.54 -0.29 -13.64
C LEU A 194 -0.41 0.48 -14.56
N ALA A 195 -1.73 0.31 -14.39
CA ALA A 195 -2.72 1.03 -15.18
C ALA A 195 -2.68 2.56 -14.94
N LYS A 196 -2.42 2.99 -13.69
CA LYS A 196 -2.25 4.41 -13.33
C LYS A 196 -0.99 5.00 -13.92
N SER A 197 0.14 4.30 -13.80
CA SER A 197 1.46 4.80 -14.22
C SER A 197 1.71 4.69 -15.73
N GLY A 198 1.07 3.72 -16.39
CA GLY A 198 1.41 3.34 -17.77
C GLY A 198 2.81 2.73 -17.89
N PHE A 199 3.33 2.13 -16.80
CA PHE A 199 4.63 1.46 -16.82
C PHE A 199 4.51 0.08 -17.46
N ASP A 200 5.58 -0.33 -18.15
CA ASP A 200 5.70 -1.69 -18.70
C ASP A 200 6.15 -2.65 -17.59
N PRO A 201 5.39 -3.72 -17.27
CA PRO A 201 5.78 -4.67 -16.23
C PRO A 201 7.18 -5.27 -16.43
N GLN A 202 7.58 -5.54 -17.69
CA GLN A 202 8.89 -6.13 -18.00
C GLN A 202 10.06 -5.17 -17.76
N HIS A 203 9.78 -3.87 -17.70
CA HIS A 203 10.74 -2.80 -17.50
C HIS A 203 10.49 -2.02 -16.21
N THR A 204 9.74 -2.61 -15.27
CA THR A 204 9.47 -2.01 -13.96
C THR A 204 10.11 -2.82 -12.85
N ILE A 205 10.82 -2.14 -11.95
CA ILE A 205 11.43 -2.73 -10.75
C ILE A 205 10.62 -2.30 -9.53
N MET A 206 10.09 -3.27 -8.77
CA MET A 206 9.55 -3.02 -7.43
C MET A 206 10.67 -3.03 -6.40
N ILE A 207 10.84 -1.93 -5.67
CA ILE A 207 11.75 -1.81 -4.53
C ILE A 207 10.94 -1.87 -3.26
N GLY A 208 11.21 -2.84 -2.40
CA GLY A 208 10.47 -3.05 -1.15
C GLY A 208 11.27 -3.76 -0.09
N ASP A 209 10.82 -3.67 1.16
CA ASP A 209 11.40 -4.29 2.35
C ASP A 209 10.61 -5.50 2.86
N SER A 210 9.41 -5.72 2.31
CA SER A 210 8.54 -6.85 2.66
C SER A 210 8.61 -7.95 1.61
N LEU A 211 9.10 -9.14 2.01
CA LEU A 211 9.17 -10.31 1.12
C LEU A 211 7.79 -10.75 0.64
N GLU A 212 6.77 -10.63 1.48
CA GLU A 212 5.40 -11.01 1.12
C GLU A 212 4.70 -9.90 0.35
N ALA A 213 4.60 -8.71 0.94
CA ALA A 213 3.80 -7.63 0.37
C ALA A 213 4.40 -7.10 -0.94
N ASP A 214 5.70 -6.83 -0.97
CA ASP A 214 6.35 -6.17 -2.10
C ASP A 214 6.90 -7.17 -3.11
N ILE A 215 7.77 -8.09 -2.64
CA ILE A 215 8.53 -8.94 -3.55
C ILE A 215 7.63 -9.98 -4.20
N ARG A 216 6.93 -10.79 -3.39
CA ARG A 216 6.03 -11.82 -3.92
C ARG A 216 4.85 -11.23 -4.67
N GLY A 217 4.25 -10.13 -4.13
CA GLY A 217 3.16 -9.44 -4.77
C GLY A 217 3.54 -8.92 -6.16
N ALA A 218 4.64 -8.20 -6.30
CA ALA A 218 5.11 -7.65 -7.57
C ALA A 218 5.48 -8.74 -8.59
N ARG A 219 6.11 -9.83 -8.15
CA ARG A 219 6.44 -10.97 -9.03
C ARG A 219 5.20 -11.63 -9.62
N SER A 220 4.09 -11.65 -8.89
CA SER A 220 2.83 -12.24 -9.36
C SER A 220 2.26 -11.57 -10.62
N VAL A 221 2.68 -10.34 -10.90
CA VAL A 221 2.29 -9.56 -12.10
C VAL A 221 3.45 -9.34 -13.07
N GLY A 222 4.56 -10.04 -12.89
CA GLY A 222 5.69 -10.05 -13.81
C GLY A 222 6.68 -8.89 -13.66
N LEU A 223 6.63 -8.14 -12.56
CA LEU A 223 7.62 -7.10 -12.25
C LEU A 223 8.96 -7.72 -11.85
N LYS A 224 10.04 -6.99 -12.12
CA LYS A 224 11.33 -7.23 -11.49
C LYS A 224 11.29 -6.75 -10.03
N THR A 225 12.12 -7.37 -9.18
CA THR A 225 12.10 -7.09 -7.75
C THR A 225 13.49 -6.81 -7.20
N LEU A 226 13.59 -5.77 -6.38
CA LEU A 226 14.76 -5.40 -5.63
C LEU A 226 14.39 -5.31 -4.15
N PHE A 227 14.89 -6.25 -3.37
CA PHE A 227 14.67 -6.28 -1.92
C PHE A 227 15.68 -5.38 -1.20
N VAL A 228 15.21 -4.59 -0.23
CA VAL A 228 16.05 -3.77 0.63
C VAL A 228 15.95 -4.21 2.09
N ARG A 229 17.09 -4.25 2.78
CA ARG A 229 17.19 -4.71 4.19
C ARG A 229 17.04 -3.59 5.22
N SER A 230 16.38 -2.52 4.86
CA SER A 230 16.24 -1.35 5.74
C SER A 230 14.97 -1.34 6.60
N GLY A 231 14.08 -2.33 6.45
CA GLY A 231 12.76 -2.32 7.11
C GLY A 231 12.31 -3.68 7.62
N THR A 232 11.07 -4.06 7.32
CA THR A 232 10.31 -5.16 7.93
C THR A 232 11.05 -6.51 7.95
N ASN A 233 11.65 -6.90 6.84
CA ASN A 233 12.38 -8.16 6.72
C ASN A 233 13.91 -8.00 6.73
N ALA A 234 14.45 -6.99 7.41
CA ALA A 234 15.91 -6.72 7.47
C ALA A 234 16.74 -7.95 7.83
N ASN A 235 16.25 -8.80 8.71
CA ASN A 235 16.91 -10.02 9.20
C ASN A 235 16.48 -11.29 8.47
N ALA A 236 15.81 -11.18 7.31
CA ALA A 236 15.42 -12.37 6.54
C ALA A 236 16.65 -13.20 6.14
N PRO A 237 16.54 -14.56 6.12
CA PRO A 237 17.61 -15.42 5.67
C PRO A 237 18.06 -15.08 4.24
N THR A 238 19.36 -15.22 3.96
CA THR A 238 19.94 -15.04 2.63
C THR A 238 20.18 -16.41 1.97
N PRO A 239 19.91 -16.61 0.65
CA PRO A 239 19.37 -15.62 -0.28
C PRO A 239 17.88 -15.41 -0.11
N VAL A 240 17.37 -14.21 -0.47
CA VAL A 240 15.93 -13.94 -0.58
C VAL A 240 15.44 -14.23 -2.00
N ASP A 241 14.15 -14.55 -2.14
CA ASP A 241 13.53 -14.79 -3.45
C ASP A 241 13.17 -13.46 -4.14
N SER A 242 14.20 -12.70 -4.54
CA SER A 242 14.10 -11.47 -5.32
C SER A 242 15.14 -11.48 -6.45
N ASP A 243 14.94 -10.64 -7.49
CA ASP A 243 15.93 -10.54 -8.58
C ASP A 243 17.23 -9.90 -8.08
N TRP A 244 17.14 -8.94 -7.16
CA TRP A 244 18.28 -8.25 -6.55
C TRP A 244 18.03 -7.93 -5.08
N GLU A 245 19.13 -7.72 -4.36
CA GLU A 245 19.13 -7.40 -2.93
C GLU A 245 20.13 -6.29 -2.62
N LEU A 246 19.71 -5.30 -1.83
CA LEU A 246 20.56 -4.20 -1.36
C LEU A 246 20.39 -4.00 0.14
N PRO A 247 21.39 -3.42 0.83
CA PRO A 247 21.28 -3.07 2.24
C PRO A 247 20.19 -1.99 2.50
N SER A 248 20.03 -1.03 1.59
CA SER A 248 19.01 0.01 1.61
C SER A 248 18.86 0.63 0.22
N ILE A 249 17.83 1.44 0.03
CA ILE A 249 17.61 2.19 -1.21
C ILE A 249 18.79 3.11 -1.55
N GLY A 250 19.51 3.63 -0.56
CA GLY A 250 20.68 4.48 -0.77
C GLY A 250 21.83 3.80 -1.52
N ALA A 251 21.88 2.47 -1.55
CA ALA A 251 22.89 1.73 -2.31
C ALA A 251 22.55 1.62 -3.81
N LEU A 252 21.32 1.95 -4.23
CA LEU A 252 20.83 1.77 -5.61
C LEU A 252 21.69 2.51 -6.66
N PRO A 253 22.12 3.77 -6.47
CA PRO A 253 22.89 4.47 -7.51
C PRO A 253 24.19 3.79 -7.88
N LYS A 254 24.90 3.23 -6.88
CA LYS A 254 26.15 2.48 -7.11
C LYS A 254 25.86 1.16 -7.81
N TRP A 255 24.93 0.37 -7.25
CA TRP A 255 24.53 -0.92 -7.80
C TRP A 255 24.05 -0.81 -9.25
N TYR A 256 23.23 0.20 -9.59
CA TYR A 256 22.69 0.39 -10.93
C TYR A 256 23.80 0.64 -11.97
N ARG A 257 24.80 1.48 -11.60
CA ARG A 257 25.95 1.74 -12.49
C ARG A 257 26.76 0.48 -12.71
N GLU A 258 27.06 -0.28 -11.66
CA GLU A 258 27.85 -1.52 -11.73
C GLU A 258 27.13 -2.62 -12.52
N THR A 259 25.78 -2.66 -12.45
CA THR A 259 24.98 -3.73 -13.07
C THR A 259 24.62 -3.43 -14.52
N PHE A 260 24.34 -2.18 -14.87
CA PHE A 260 23.74 -1.82 -16.16
C PHE A 260 24.54 -0.78 -16.96
N GLN A 261 25.57 -0.16 -16.40
CA GLN A 261 26.36 0.89 -17.06
C GLN A 261 27.85 0.52 -17.21
N SER A 262 28.23 -0.70 -16.78
CA SER A 262 29.58 -1.25 -16.95
C SER A 262 29.84 -1.74 -18.37
#